data_ec6efaaae1a16dcf894166848968fa6a
#
_entry.id   ec6efaaae1a16dcf894166848968fa6a
#
_cell.length_a   1.000
_cell.length_b   1.000
_cell.length_c   1.000
_cell.angle_alpha   90.00
_cell.angle_beta   90.00
_cell.angle_gamma   90.00
#
_symmetry.space_group_name_H-M   'P 1'
#
loop_
_entity.id
_entity.type
_entity.pdbx_description
1 polymer ?
#
loop_
_entity_poly.entity_id
_entity_poly.type
_entity_poly.pdbx_seq_one_letter_code
_entity_poly.pdbx_strand_id
1 'polypeptide(L)'
;MNFSFLPKYLPYFNYGAVVTIIISILVVFLGTILGVLLAFAQCSKIKPFAWFANLYIWVFRGTPMMVQIMIAFALMHISAPTIQIGILDVDLTRLIPGILIISMNSGAYVSETVCAGINAVPKGQLEAAYSLGIRPKNAMRYVILPQAIKNILPSLGNEFITIIKDSSLLSAIGVMELWNGATTVSTTTYLPLTPLLFAAFYYLIMTSILTLALKAFENRMGQGDKK
;
A
#
# COMPACT_ATOMS: atom_id res chain seq x y z
N MET A 1 -34.42 -3.12 -0.35
CA MET A 1 -33.17 -3.26 -1.12
C MET A 1 -33.40 -4.27 -2.22
N ASN A 2 -33.04 -3.94 -3.47
CA ASN A 2 -33.22 -4.86 -4.60
C ASN A 2 -31.88 -5.48 -4.97
N PHE A 3 -31.75 -6.80 -4.87
CA PHE A 3 -30.56 -7.58 -5.21
C PHE A 3 -30.72 -8.41 -6.48
N SER A 4 -31.75 -8.18 -7.27
CA SER A 4 -32.03 -8.91 -8.52
C SER A 4 -30.90 -8.78 -9.58
N PHE A 5 -30.01 -7.80 -9.43
CA PHE A 5 -28.87 -7.59 -10.30
C PHE A 5 -27.73 -8.61 -10.09
N LEU A 6 -27.66 -9.25 -8.91
CA LEU A 6 -26.52 -10.09 -8.52
C LEU A 6 -26.21 -11.23 -9.50
N PRO A 7 -27.17 -12.06 -9.95
CA PRO A 7 -26.84 -13.18 -10.81
C PRO A 7 -26.14 -12.75 -12.11
N LYS A 8 -26.51 -11.58 -12.65
CA LYS A 8 -25.96 -11.06 -13.90
C LYS A 8 -24.64 -10.32 -13.71
N TYR A 9 -24.50 -9.57 -12.61
CA TYR A 9 -23.40 -8.62 -12.42
C TYR A 9 -22.39 -9.05 -11.35
N LEU A 10 -22.57 -10.19 -10.69
CA LEU A 10 -21.63 -10.75 -9.73
C LEU A 10 -20.17 -10.83 -10.26
N PRO A 11 -19.93 -11.19 -11.54
CA PRO A 11 -18.58 -11.19 -12.10
C PRO A 11 -17.86 -9.83 -12.02
N TYR A 12 -18.56 -8.70 -12.12
CA TYR A 12 -17.93 -7.37 -11.98
C TYR A 12 -17.31 -7.18 -10.59
N PHE A 13 -17.96 -7.67 -9.54
CA PHE A 13 -17.44 -7.60 -8.17
C PHE A 13 -16.28 -8.58 -7.95
N ASN A 14 -16.42 -9.83 -8.42
CA ASN A 14 -15.38 -10.84 -8.26
C ASN A 14 -14.09 -10.45 -8.97
N TYR A 15 -14.17 -10.11 -10.26
CA TYR A 15 -12.99 -9.71 -11.02
C TYR A 15 -12.48 -8.33 -10.61
N GLY A 16 -13.37 -7.40 -10.22
CA GLY A 16 -12.99 -6.12 -9.63
C GLY A 16 -12.18 -6.31 -8.35
N ALA A 17 -12.59 -7.22 -7.45
CA ALA A 17 -11.83 -7.56 -6.26
C ALA A 17 -10.44 -8.16 -6.60
N VAL A 18 -10.36 -9.02 -7.61
CA VAL A 18 -9.06 -9.56 -8.10
C VAL A 18 -8.15 -8.44 -8.58
N VAL A 19 -8.67 -7.51 -9.40
CA VAL A 19 -7.89 -6.35 -9.88
C VAL A 19 -7.42 -5.49 -8.71
N THR A 20 -8.31 -5.20 -7.75
CA THR A 20 -7.95 -4.47 -6.51
C THR A 20 -6.80 -5.12 -5.75
N ILE A 21 -6.83 -6.46 -5.58
CA ILE A 21 -5.77 -7.21 -4.89
C ILE A 21 -4.46 -7.13 -5.68
N ILE A 22 -4.50 -7.32 -7.01
CA ILE A 22 -3.30 -7.24 -7.86
C ILE A 22 -2.66 -5.85 -7.76
N ILE A 23 -3.46 -4.79 -7.90
CA ILE A 23 -3.00 -3.40 -7.73
C ILE A 23 -2.32 -3.24 -6.35
N SER A 24 -2.98 -3.68 -5.29
CA SER A 24 -2.49 -3.51 -3.92
C SER A 24 -1.16 -4.23 -3.68
N ILE A 25 -1.00 -5.45 -4.21
CA ILE A 25 0.26 -6.20 -4.12
C ILE A 25 1.39 -5.45 -4.83
N LEU A 26 1.14 -4.99 -6.06
CA LEU A 26 2.14 -4.26 -6.85
C LEU A 26 2.54 -2.94 -6.16
N VAL A 27 1.55 -2.20 -5.68
CA VAL A 27 1.78 -0.92 -4.98
C VAL A 27 2.58 -1.12 -3.70
N VAL A 28 2.21 -2.10 -2.85
CA VAL A 28 2.95 -2.39 -1.61
C VAL A 28 4.37 -2.80 -1.91
N PHE A 29 4.57 -3.65 -2.91
CA PHE A 29 5.91 -4.10 -3.30
C PHE A 29 6.79 -2.94 -3.76
N LEU A 30 6.31 -2.14 -4.72
CA LEU A 30 7.05 -0.99 -5.25
C LEU A 30 7.22 0.12 -4.19
N GLY A 31 6.16 0.41 -3.43
CA GLY A 31 6.17 1.39 -2.34
C GLY A 31 7.13 1.02 -1.22
N THR A 32 7.21 -0.28 -0.87
CA THR A 32 8.17 -0.76 0.14
C THR A 32 9.61 -0.59 -0.34
N ILE A 33 9.91 -0.95 -1.59
CA ILE A 33 11.26 -0.74 -2.15
C ILE A 33 11.63 0.73 -2.11
N LEU A 34 10.74 1.60 -2.62
CA LEU A 34 10.97 3.05 -2.65
C LEU A 34 11.09 3.62 -1.22
N GLY A 35 10.21 3.20 -0.30
CA GLY A 35 10.23 3.67 1.08
C GLY A 35 11.49 3.30 1.84
N VAL A 36 12.01 2.09 1.64
CA VAL A 36 13.30 1.67 2.21
C VAL A 36 14.44 2.52 1.65
N LEU A 37 14.47 2.79 0.34
CA LEU A 37 15.48 3.65 -0.29
C LEU A 37 15.40 5.08 0.25
N LEU A 38 14.20 5.63 0.39
CA LEU A 38 13.96 6.96 0.97
C LEU A 38 14.39 7.02 2.45
N ALA A 39 14.12 5.98 3.24
CA ALA A 39 14.56 5.90 4.63
C ALA A 39 16.10 5.92 4.74
N PHE A 40 16.80 5.19 3.87
CA PHE A 40 18.27 5.25 3.83
C PHE A 40 18.78 6.63 3.42
N ALA A 41 18.13 7.30 2.48
CA ALA A 41 18.48 8.67 2.07
C ALA A 41 18.21 9.66 3.22
N GLN A 42 17.09 9.56 3.90
CA GLN A 42 16.70 10.40 5.03
C GLN A 42 17.67 10.27 6.21
N CYS A 43 18.12 9.05 6.52
CA CYS A 43 19.08 8.77 7.58
C CYS A 43 20.54 8.97 7.15
N SER A 44 20.80 9.41 5.92
CA SER A 44 22.16 9.64 5.40
C SER A 44 22.84 10.83 6.07
N LYS A 45 24.14 10.70 6.33
CA LYS A 45 25.00 11.83 6.75
C LYS A 45 25.22 12.86 5.65
N ILE A 46 24.93 12.51 4.40
CA ILE A 46 25.09 13.38 3.22
C ILE A 46 23.85 14.28 3.12
N LYS A 47 23.98 15.53 3.54
CA LYS A 47 22.87 16.50 3.65
C LYS A 47 22.01 16.64 2.38
N PRO A 48 22.53 16.69 1.14
CA PRO A 48 21.69 16.75 -0.06
C PRO A 48 20.71 15.57 -0.21
N PHE A 49 21.16 14.33 0.09
CA PHE A 49 20.28 13.16 0.03
C PHE A 49 19.17 13.23 1.08
N ALA A 50 19.52 13.57 2.32
CA ALA A 50 18.55 13.73 3.39
C ALA A 50 17.55 14.85 3.08
N TRP A 51 18.01 15.97 2.55
CA TRP A 51 17.14 17.08 2.14
C TRP A 51 16.16 16.68 1.05
N PHE A 52 16.65 16.00 0.00
CA PHE A 52 15.79 15.53 -1.10
C PHE A 52 14.73 14.53 -0.61
N ALA A 53 15.12 13.55 0.22
CA ALA A 53 14.18 12.58 0.79
C ALA A 53 13.11 13.28 1.64
N ASN A 54 13.50 14.21 2.51
CA ASN A 54 12.56 14.95 3.34
C ASN A 54 11.61 15.83 2.51
N LEU A 55 12.11 16.48 1.46
CA LEU A 55 11.28 17.26 0.53
C LEU A 55 10.25 16.37 -0.18
N TYR A 56 10.70 15.21 -0.67
CA TYR A 56 9.84 14.23 -1.31
C TYR A 56 8.71 13.78 -0.35
N ILE A 57 9.08 13.36 0.86
CA ILE A 57 8.14 12.90 1.89
C ILE A 57 7.14 14.01 2.24
N TRP A 58 7.62 15.23 2.42
CA TRP A 58 6.79 16.39 2.71
C TRP A 58 5.76 16.67 1.61
N VAL A 59 6.16 16.61 0.33
CA VAL A 59 5.25 16.82 -0.81
C VAL A 59 4.19 15.74 -0.90
N PHE A 60 4.62 14.46 -0.87
CA PHE A 60 3.69 13.33 -1.05
C PHE A 60 2.72 13.16 0.10
N ARG A 61 3.15 13.41 1.34
CA ARG A 61 2.27 13.35 2.51
C ARG A 61 1.46 14.63 2.74
N GLY A 62 1.92 15.75 2.19
CA GLY A 62 1.26 17.05 2.33
C GLY A 62 0.19 17.34 1.27
N THR A 63 0.03 16.46 0.26
CA THR A 63 -0.93 16.66 -0.82
C THR A 63 -1.94 15.51 -0.91
N PRO A 64 -3.22 15.76 -1.29
CA PRO A 64 -4.22 14.70 -1.40
C PRO A 64 -3.87 13.70 -2.50
N MET A 65 -3.98 12.40 -2.20
CA MET A 65 -3.67 11.31 -3.16
C MET A 65 -4.50 11.42 -4.45
N MET A 66 -5.76 11.79 -4.36
CA MET A 66 -6.62 12.00 -5.53
C MET A 66 -6.03 13.02 -6.51
N VAL A 67 -5.50 14.14 -5.99
CA VAL A 67 -4.85 15.19 -6.80
C VAL A 67 -3.59 14.63 -7.45
N GLN A 68 -2.79 13.86 -6.72
CA GLN A 68 -1.58 13.23 -7.24
C GLN A 68 -1.91 12.27 -8.39
N ILE A 69 -2.95 11.44 -8.27
CA ILE A 69 -3.41 10.51 -9.30
C ILE A 69 -3.80 11.28 -10.57
N MET A 70 -4.60 12.34 -10.44
CA MET A 70 -5.06 13.14 -11.58
C MET A 70 -3.89 13.84 -12.30
N ILE A 71 -2.94 14.40 -11.55
CA ILE A 71 -1.73 15.03 -12.10
C ILE A 71 -0.87 13.98 -12.82
N ALA A 72 -0.61 12.82 -12.20
CA ALA A 72 0.19 11.77 -12.81
C ALA A 72 -0.44 11.29 -14.12
N PHE A 73 -1.74 11.05 -14.13
CA PHE A 73 -2.47 10.63 -15.34
C PHE A 73 -2.41 11.70 -16.45
N ALA A 74 -2.51 12.99 -16.09
CA ALA A 74 -2.44 14.09 -17.06
C ALA A 74 -1.04 14.28 -17.64
N LEU A 75 0.02 14.00 -16.88
CA LEU A 75 1.41 14.17 -17.31
C LEU A 75 2.01 12.94 -17.98
N MET A 76 1.60 11.74 -17.57
CA MET A 76 2.18 10.49 -18.06
C MET A 76 1.41 9.98 -19.27
N HIS A 77 1.87 10.34 -20.48
CA HIS A 77 1.31 9.85 -21.73
C HIS A 77 1.90 8.46 -22.06
N ILE A 78 1.42 7.43 -21.36
CA ILE A 78 1.83 6.04 -21.59
C ILE A 78 0.91 5.43 -22.65
N SER A 79 1.47 4.82 -23.67
CA SER A 79 0.71 3.98 -24.63
C SER A 79 0.93 2.52 -24.26
N ALA A 80 -0.12 1.84 -23.81
CA ALA A 80 -0.07 0.46 -23.38
C ALA A 80 -1.35 -0.28 -23.78
N PRO A 81 -1.31 -1.62 -23.96
CA PRO A 81 -2.49 -2.39 -24.34
C PRO A 81 -3.52 -2.46 -23.20
N THR A 82 -4.75 -2.77 -23.55
CA THR A 82 -5.78 -3.22 -22.63
C THR A 82 -5.62 -4.72 -22.41
N ILE A 83 -5.69 -5.17 -21.15
CA ILE A 83 -5.69 -6.59 -20.79
C ILE A 83 -7.06 -7.01 -20.28
N GLN A 84 -7.46 -8.24 -20.55
CA GLN A 84 -8.70 -8.80 -20.02
C GLN A 84 -8.44 -9.59 -18.74
N ILE A 85 -9.18 -9.26 -17.68
CA ILE A 85 -9.23 -10.03 -16.44
C ILE A 85 -10.67 -10.51 -16.24
N GLY A 86 -10.94 -11.74 -16.68
CA GLY A 86 -12.29 -12.26 -16.76
C GLY A 86 -13.14 -11.49 -17.76
N ILE A 87 -14.16 -10.77 -17.25
CA ILE A 87 -15.05 -9.93 -18.08
C ILE A 87 -14.65 -8.45 -18.07
N LEU A 88 -13.61 -8.09 -17.34
CA LEU A 88 -13.18 -6.69 -17.20
C LEU A 88 -12.04 -6.37 -18.17
N ASP A 89 -12.19 -5.28 -18.90
CA ASP A 89 -11.13 -4.69 -19.70
C ASP A 89 -10.35 -3.70 -18.85
N VAL A 90 -9.10 -4.04 -18.55
CA VAL A 90 -8.19 -3.22 -17.72
C VAL A 90 -7.21 -2.51 -18.65
N ASP A 91 -7.40 -1.21 -18.77
CA ASP A 91 -6.56 -0.34 -19.59
C ASP A 91 -5.24 -0.04 -18.85
N LEU A 92 -4.14 -0.60 -19.34
CA LEU A 92 -2.81 -0.38 -18.77
C LEU A 92 -2.31 1.06 -18.95
N THR A 93 -2.83 1.80 -19.93
CA THR A 93 -2.55 3.23 -20.11
C THR A 93 -2.92 4.04 -18.87
N ARG A 94 -3.98 3.63 -18.17
CA ARG A 94 -4.49 4.25 -16.93
C ARG A 94 -3.92 3.58 -15.69
N LEU A 95 -3.80 2.26 -15.73
CA LEU A 95 -3.37 1.47 -14.58
C LEU A 95 -1.92 1.76 -14.20
N ILE A 96 -1.00 1.87 -15.17
CA ILE A 96 0.43 2.08 -14.90
C ILE A 96 0.68 3.42 -14.17
N PRO A 97 0.22 4.59 -14.67
CA PRO A 97 0.33 5.84 -13.92
C PRO A 97 -0.26 5.76 -12.51
N GLY A 98 -1.43 5.10 -12.40
CA GLY A 98 -2.10 4.90 -11.12
C GLY A 98 -1.27 4.11 -10.13
N ILE A 99 -0.73 2.94 -10.52
CA ILE A 99 0.14 2.13 -9.66
C ILE A 99 1.39 2.91 -9.27
N LEU A 100 2.04 3.59 -10.22
CA LEU A 100 3.27 4.35 -9.94
C LEU A 100 3.03 5.44 -8.91
N ILE A 101 1.99 6.25 -9.07
CA ILE A 101 1.74 7.36 -8.15
C ILE A 101 1.32 6.91 -6.76
N ILE A 102 0.48 5.86 -6.64
CA ILE A 102 0.14 5.30 -5.33
C ILE A 102 1.37 4.67 -4.68
N SER A 103 2.25 4.01 -5.46
CA SER A 103 3.51 3.47 -4.94
C SER A 103 4.46 4.56 -4.46
N MET A 104 4.51 5.69 -5.16
CA MET A 104 5.29 6.86 -4.73
C MET A 104 4.74 7.45 -3.44
N ASN A 105 3.44 7.57 -3.30
CA ASN A 105 2.79 8.03 -2.09
C ASN A 105 3.03 7.05 -0.92
N SER A 106 2.76 5.76 -1.12
CA SER A 106 3.02 4.71 -0.13
C SER A 106 4.50 4.67 0.29
N GLY A 107 5.44 4.85 -0.65
CA GLY A 107 6.87 4.94 -0.35
C GLY A 107 7.22 6.05 0.65
N ALA A 108 6.52 7.18 0.62
CA ALA A 108 6.70 8.25 1.60
C ALA A 108 6.25 7.82 3.01
N TYR A 109 5.13 7.10 3.14
CA TYR A 109 4.65 6.57 4.43
C TYR A 109 5.53 5.42 4.93
N VAL A 110 5.93 4.51 4.05
CA VAL A 110 6.82 3.40 4.39
C VAL A 110 8.18 3.90 4.87
N SER A 111 8.74 4.97 4.28
CA SER A 111 10.03 5.51 4.73
C SER A 111 9.99 5.97 6.18
N GLU A 112 8.90 6.64 6.59
CA GLU A 112 8.72 7.03 7.99
C GLU A 112 8.49 5.83 8.91
N THR A 113 7.74 4.83 8.43
CA THR A 113 7.54 3.57 9.16
C THR A 113 8.88 2.86 9.42
N VAL A 114 9.77 2.82 8.41
CA VAL A 114 11.10 2.21 8.54
C VAL A 114 11.96 3.00 9.54
N CYS A 115 12.00 4.32 9.43
CA CYS A 115 12.75 5.15 10.38
C CYS A 115 12.19 5.02 11.81
N ALA A 116 10.87 5.03 11.97
CA ALA A 116 10.22 4.84 13.27
C ALA A 116 10.52 3.46 13.87
N GLY A 117 10.48 2.40 13.06
CA GLY A 117 10.78 1.04 13.51
C GLY A 117 12.22 0.85 13.96
N ILE A 118 13.19 1.50 13.30
CA ILE A 118 14.59 1.50 13.72
C ILE A 118 14.75 2.29 15.03
N ASN A 119 14.13 3.46 15.12
CA ASN A 119 14.21 4.32 16.31
C ASN A 119 13.48 3.75 17.54
N ALA A 120 12.53 2.84 17.34
CA ALA A 120 11.81 2.14 18.41
C ALA A 120 12.66 1.09 19.12
N VAL A 121 13.82 0.69 18.56
CA VAL A 121 14.74 -0.23 19.24
C VAL A 121 15.41 0.52 20.40
N PRO A 122 15.37 -0.01 21.66
CA PRO A 122 15.96 0.66 22.81
C PRO A 122 17.44 0.95 22.62
N LYS A 123 17.88 2.16 22.92
CA LYS A 123 19.29 2.60 22.77
C LYS A 123 20.27 1.70 23.52
N GLY A 124 19.86 1.15 24.68
CA GLY A 124 20.67 0.20 25.45
C GLY A 124 21.08 -1.06 24.68
N GLN A 125 20.33 -1.47 23.65
CA GLN A 125 20.71 -2.59 22.77
C GLN A 125 21.98 -2.25 21.96
N LEU A 126 22.05 -1.02 21.48
CA LEU A 126 23.21 -0.53 20.72
C LEU A 126 24.42 -0.32 21.67
N GLU A 127 24.19 0.24 22.84
CA GLU A 127 25.22 0.48 23.87
C GLU A 127 25.80 -0.86 24.38
N ALA A 128 24.96 -1.85 24.66
CA ALA A 128 25.39 -3.20 25.03
C ALA A 128 26.23 -3.87 23.93
N ALA A 129 25.80 -3.74 22.66
CA ALA A 129 26.56 -4.27 21.53
C ALA A 129 27.97 -3.63 21.44
N TYR A 130 28.07 -2.33 21.66
CA TYR A 130 29.37 -1.64 21.66
C TYR A 130 30.25 -2.03 22.86
N SER A 131 29.65 -2.23 24.04
CA SER A 131 30.37 -2.70 25.22
C SER A 131 30.97 -4.09 25.06
N LEU A 132 30.36 -4.92 24.21
CA LEU A 132 30.88 -6.23 23.79
C LEU A 132 31.91 -6.15 22.64
N GLY A 133 32.32 -4.95 22.22
CA GLY A 133 33.29 -4.74 21.15
C GLY A 133 32.73 -5.00 19.74
N ILE A 134 31.39 -5.11 19.57
CA ILE A 134 30.77 -5.31 18.27
C ILE A 134 30.91 -4.04 17.43
N ARG A 135 31.46 -4.17 16.21
CA ARG A 135 31.62 -3.04 15.28
C ARG A 135 30.25 -2.45 14.89
N PRO A 136 30.13 -1.11 14.65
CA PRO A 136 28.86 -0.44 14.34
C PRO A 136 28.04 -1.09 13.23
N LYS A 137 28.69 -1.51 12.13
CA LYS A 137 28.04 -2.21 11.01
C LYS A 137 27.41 -3.55 11.44
N ASN A 138 28.10 -4.28 12.31
CA ASN A 138 27.62 -5.58 12.79
C ASN A 138 26.53 -5.39 13.85
N ALA A 139 26.65 -4.40 14.74
CA ALA A 139 25.62 -4.04 15.69
C ALA A 139 24.30 -3.68 14.96
N MET A 140 24.39 -2.86 13.91
CA MET A 140 23.23 -2.54 13.09
C MET A 140 22.62 -3.81 12.46
N ARG A 141 23.44 -4.65 11.83
CA ARG A 141 22.97 -5.82 11.07
C ARG A 141 22.42 -6.94 11.95
N TYR A 142 23.08 -7.22 13.09
CA TYR A 142 22.77 -8.41 13.89
C TYR A 142 21.97 -8.12 15.16
N VAL A 143 21.93 -6.87 15.61
CA VAL A 143 21.20 -6.47 16.83
C VAL A 143 20.02 -5.58 16.53
N ILE A 144 20.24 -4.47 15.83
CA ILE A 144 19.19 -3.46 15.61
C ILE A 144 18.22 -3.88 14.50
N LEU A 145 18.74 -4.24 13.32
CA LEU A 145 17.88 -4.52 12.15
C LEU A 145 16.89 -5.66 12.36
N PRO A 146 17.23 -6.80 13.00
CA PRO A 146 16.24 -7.85 13.27
C PRO A 146 15.10 -7.40 14.19
N GLN A 147 15.39 -6.56 15.18
CA GLN A 147 14.37 -5.98 16.05
C GLN A 147 13.53 -4.92 15.33
N ALA A 148 14.18 -4.04 14.56
CA ALA A 148 13.50 -3.03 13.75
C ALA A 148 12.53 -3.66 12.76
N ILE A 149 12.90 -4.75 12.07
CA ILE A 149 12.02 -5.46 11.14
C ILE A 149 10.75 -5.94 11.84
N LYS A 150 10.86 -6.48 13.07
CA LYS A 150 9.68 -6.89 13.86
C LYS A 150 8.73 -5.71 14.14
N ASN A 151 9.28 -4.52 14.35
CA ASN A 151 8.48 -3.30 14.58
C ASN A 151 7.85 -2.77 13.28
N ILE A 152 8.54 -2.94 12.14
CA ILE A 152 8.12 -2.41 10.83
C ILE A 152 7.03 -3.28 10.20
N LEU A 153 7.13 -4.61 10.28
CA LEU A 153 6.25 -5.54 9.59
C LEU A 153 4.75 -5.35 9.88
N PRO A 154 4.31 -5.12 11.16
CA PRO A 154 2.91 -4.83 11.44
C PRO A 154 2.39 -3.58 10.71
N SER A 155 3.21 -2.53 10.69
CA SER A 155 2.85 -1.26 10.02
C SER A 155 2.77 -1.42 8.51
N LEU A 156 3.66 -2.23 7.89
CA LEU A 156 3.56 -2.58 6.46
C LEU A 156 2.31 -3.39 6.15
N GLY A 157 1.90 -4.29 7.05
CA GLY A 157 0.63 -5.00 6.91
C GLY A 157 -0.57 -4.07 6.96
N ASN A 158 -0.57 -3.08 7.83
CA ASN A 158 -1.61 -2.05 7.89
C ASN A 158 -1.60 -1.15 6.63
N GLU A 159 -0.43 -0.84 6.09
CA GLU A 159 -0.29 -0.11 4.82
C GLU A 159 -0.95 -0.88 3.68
N PHE A 160 -0.76 -2.21 3.61
CA PHE A 160 -1.43 -3.05 2.61
C PHE A 160 -2.96 -2.97 2.70
N ILE A 161 -3.53 -3.03 3.93
CA ILE A 161 -4.97 -2.88 4.17
C ILE A 161 -5.46 -1.49 3.71
N THR A 162 -4.66 -0.46 3.91
CA THR A 162 -4.97 0.91 3.48
C THR A 162 -4.99 1.01 1.95
N ILE A 163 -3.99 0.47 1.27
CA ILE A 163 -3.87 0.50 -0.20
C ILE A 163 -5.03 -0.23 -0.88
N ILE A 164 -5.57 -1.32 -0.30
CA ILE A 164 -6.78 -1.97 -0.83
C ILE A 164 -7.94 -0.98 -0.94
N LYS A 165 -8.12 -0.10 0.03
CA LYS A 165 -9.18 0.92 0.02
C LYS A 165 -8.83 2.07 -0.92
N ASP A 166 -7.58 2.51 -0.88
CA ASP A 166 -7.10 3.65 -1.64
C ASP A 166 -7.02 3.36 -3.15
N SER A 167 -6.92 2.08 -3.55
CA SER A 167 -7.01 1.67 -4.96
C SER A 167 -8.32 2.11 -5.62
N SER A 168 -9.40 2.29 -4.85
CA SER A 168 -10.69 2.80 -5.33
C SER A 168 -10.58 4.20 -5.95
N LEU A 169 -9.59 5.01 -5.54
CA LEU A 169 -9.32 6.32 -6.12
C LEU A 169 -8.93 6.25 -7.61
N LEU A 170 -8.41 5.11 -8.06
CA LEU A 170 -8.07 4.89 -9.47
C LEU A 170 -9.29 4.88 -10.40
N SER A 171 -10.48 4.70 -9.85
CA SER A 171 -11.74 4.84 -10.61
C SER A 171 -11.88 6.22 -11.24
N ALA A 172 -11.30 7.26 -10.62
CA ALA A 172 -11.33 8.64 -11.13
C ALA A 172 -10.61 8.80 -12.48
N ILE A 173 -9.62 7.95 -12.76
CA ILE A 173 -8.94 7.88 -14.06
C ILE A 173 -9.44 6.72 -14.91
N GLY A 174 -10.53 6.06 -14.50
CA GLY A 174 -11.24 5.02 -15.25
C GLY A 174 -10.59 3.64 -15.19
N VAL A 175 -9.76 3.33 -14.19
CA VAL A 175 -9.26 1.97 -13.95
C VAL A 175 -10.41 1.10 -13.47
N MET A 176 -10.60 -0.05 -14.13
CA MET A 176 -11.67 -0.99 -13.81
C MET A 176 -11.23 -1.91 -12.65
N GLU A 177 -11.51 -1.48 -11.43
CA GLU A 177 -11.31 -2.21 -10.17
C GLU A 177 -12.67 -2.38 -9.45
N LEU A 178 -12.69 -2.84 -8.20
CA LEU A 178 -13.92 -3.18 -7.49
C LEU A 178 -14.92 -2.01 -7.38
N TRP A 179 -14.46 -0.81 -7.03
CA TRP A 179 -15.33 0.37 -6.92
C TRP A 179 -15.86 0.82 -8.26
N ASN A 180 -15.01 0.84 -9.31
CA ASN A 180 -15.44 1.19 -10.67
C ASN A 180 -16.42 0.14 -11.21
N GLY A 181 -16.19 -1.16 -10.95
CA GLY A 181 -17.16 -2.21 -11.26
C GLY A 181 -18.52 -1.96 -10.60
N ALA A 182 -18.54 -1.61 -9.31
CA ALA A 182 -19.77 -1.32 -8.58
C ALA A 182 -20.50 -0.06 -9.11
N THR A 183 -19.78 0.99 -9.46
CA THR A 183 -20.36 2.21 -10.04
C THR A 183 -20.92 1.94 -11.43
N THR A 184 -20.24 1.11 -12.24
CA THR A 184 -20.74 0.65 -13.54
C THR A 184 -22.05 -0.12 -13.39
N VAL A 185 -22.14 -1.04 -12.42
CA VAL A 185 -23.39 -1.77 -12.14
C VAL A 185 -24.48 -0.83 -11.65
N SER A 186 -24.14 0.13 -10.76
CA SER A 186 -25.07 1.12 -10.24
C SER A 186 -25.71 1.96 -11.35
N THR A 187 -24.90 2.47 -12.28
CA THR A 187 -25.37 3.27 -13.42
C THR A 187 -26.18 2.44 -14.41
N THR A 188 -25.73 1.21 -14.73
CA THR A 188 -26.40 0.34 -15.72
C THR A 188 -27.75 -0.17 -15.21
N THR A 189 -27.88 -0.41 -13.91
CA THR A 189 -29.13 -0.94 -13.30
C THR A 189 -30.04 0.13 -12.75
N TYR A 190 -29.60 1.40 -12.77
CA TYR A 190 -30.30 2.52 -12.11
C TYR A 190 -30.58 2.29 -10.61
N LEU A 191 -29.72 1.48 -9.96
CA LEU A 191 -29.80 1.21 -8.52
C LEU A 191 -28.67 1.99 -7.81
N PRO A 192 -28.94 3.19 -7.26
CA PRO A 192 -27.87 4.09 -6.81
C PRO A 192 -27.14 3.60 -5.55
N LEU A 193 -27.77 2.76 -4.73
CA LEU A 193 -27.24 2.40 -3.40
C LEU A 193 -26.81 0.93 -3.31
N THR A 194 -27.65 0.00 -3.80
CA THR A 194 -27.47 -1.43 -3.52
C THR A 194 -26.15 -2.01 -4.04
N PRO A 195 -25.67 -1.71 -5.28
CA PRO A 195 -24.37 -2.16 -5.77
C PRO A 195 -23.19 -1.59 -4.97
N LEU A 196 -23.30 -0.33 -4.52
CA LEU A 196 -22.26 0.32 -3.72
C LEU A 196 -22.14 -0.30 -2.31
N LEU A 197 -23.27 -0.62 -1.68
CA LEU A 197 -23.28 -1.36 -0.40
C LEU A 197 -22.69 -2.76 -0.57
N PHE A 198 -22.94 -3.41 -1.70
CA PHE A 198 -22.38 -4.71 -1.99
C PHE A 198 -20.85 -4.64 -2.19
N ALA A 199 -20.34 -3.61 -2.86
CA ALA A 199 -18.89 -3.36 -2.93
C ALA A 199 -18.28 -3.07 -1.55
N ALA A 200 -18.94 -2.25 -0.72
CA ALA A 200 -18.49 -1.99 0.64
C ALA A 200 -18.37 -3.30 1.46
N PHE A 201 -19.28 -4.25 1.27
CA PHE A 201 -19.21 -5.55 1.89
C PHE A 201 -18.01 -6.37 1.40
N TYR A 202 -17.67 -6.32 0.08
CA TYR A 202 -16.46 -6.94 -0.46
C TYR A 202 -15.20 -6.34 0.15
N TYR A 203 -15.09 -5.00 0.22
CA TYR A 203 -13.96 -4.34 0.87
C TYR A 203 -13.84 -4.75 2.34
N LEU A 204 -14.97 -4.82 3.06
CA LEU A 204 -14.98 -5.25 4.45
C LEU A 204 -14.47 -6.69 4.62
N ILE A 205 -14.88 -7.61 3.76
CA ILE A 205 -14.39 -9.01 3.77
C ILE A 205 -12.88 -9.04 3.51
N MET A 206 -12.40 -8.40 2.44
CA MET A 206 -10.99 -8.38 2.07
C MET A 206 -10.12 -7.81 3.18
N THR A 207 -10.50 -6.65 3.72
CA THR A 207 -9.73 -6.00 4.79
C THR A 207 -9.81 -6.77 6.11
N SER A 208 -10.94 -7.41 6.42
CA SER A 208 -11.09 -8.26 7.63
C SER A 208 -10.22 -9.49 7.55
N ILE A 209 -10.19 -10.19 6.42
CA ILE A 209 -9.33 -11.37 6.22
C ILE A 209 -7.86 -10.98 6.42
N LEU A 210 -7.42 -9.87 5.81
CA LEU A 210 -6.04 -9.40 5.96
C LEU A 210 -5.73 -8.95 7.38
N THR A 211 -6.66 -8.27 8.06
CA THR A 211 -6.49 -7.86 9.46
C THR A 211 -6.32 -9.07 10.37
N LEU A 212 -7.13 -10.13 10.16
CA LEU A 212 -7.01 -11.37 10.94
C LEU A 212 -5.69 -12.08 10.65
N ALA A 213 -5.27 -12.16 9.39
CA ALA A 213 -3.99 -12.74 9.00
C ALA A 213 -2.81 -11.95 9.61
N LEU A 214 -2.87 -10.63 9.59
CA LEU A 214 -1.87 -9.76 10.19
C LEU A 214 -1.77 -9.97 11.71
N LYS A 215 -2.90 -9.98 12.43
CA LYS A 215 -2.93 -10.26 13.88
C LYS A 215 -2.36 -11.64 14.22
N ALA A 216 -2.68 -12.66 13.42
CA ALA A 216 -2.12 -13.99 13.62
C ALA A 216 -0.59 -14.00 13.43
N PHE A 217 -0.08 -13.25 12.46
CA PHE A 217 1.34 -13.07 12.23
C PHE A 217 2.04 -12.32 13.37
N GLU A 218 1.47 -11.20 13.83
CA GLU A 218 1.97 -10.41 14.97
C GLU A 218 2.06 -11.26 16.26
N ASN A 219 1.03 -12.04 16.54
CA ASN A 219 1.01 -12.92 17.71
C ASN A 219 2.13 -13.98 17.66
N ARG A 220 2.46 -14.50 16.48
CA ARG A 220 3.57 -15.45 16.31
C ARG A 220 4.94 -14.78 16.53
N MET A 221 5.11 -13.56 16.06
CA MET A 221 6.35 -12.80 16.28
C MET A 221 6.55 -12.41 17.74
N GLY A 222 5.50 -11.97 18.42
CA GLY A 222 5.57 -11.58 19.83
C GLY A 222 5.81 -12.73 20.83
N GLN A 223 5.49 -13.98 20.45
CA GLN A 223 5.78 -15.16 21.29
C GLN A 223 7.28 -15.51 21.34
N GLY A 224 8.06 -15.08 20.33
CA GLY A 224 9.53 -15.28 20.33
C GLY A 224 10.29 -14.42 21.33
N ASP A 225 9.71 -13.32 21.80
CA ASP A 225 10.35 -12.37 22.74
C ASP A 225 10.00 -12.66 24.22
N LYS A 226 9.11 -13.65 24.49
CA LYS A 226 8.70 -14.05 25.85
C LYS A 226 9.43 -15.30 26.37
N LYS A 227 10.38 -15.83 25.63
CA LYS A 227 11.29 -16.87 26.05
C LYS A 227 12.70 -16.31 26.21
#